data_2b78321dcb752a82c8ca88fe2afc33d9
#
_entry.id   2b78321dcb752a82c8ca88fe2afc33d9
#
_cell.length_a   1.000
_cell.length_b   1.000
_cell.length_c   1.000
_cell.angle_alpha   90.00
_cell.angle_beta   90.00
_cell.angle_gamma   90.00
#
_symmetry.space_group_name_H-M   'P 1'
#
loop_
_entity.id
_entity.type
_entity.pdbx_description
1 polymer ?
#
loop_
_entity_poly.entity_id
_entity_poly.type
_entity_poly.pdbx_seq_one_letter_code
_entity_poly.pdbx_strand_id
1 'polypeptide(L)'
;MTIKGTIESIEYRNTAGHEKKVVTLVPDHRQRAFVEFRGRRMADLDRYRENDEIQVNVTLEGKISKNSGIQYNNLVVQETLAP
;
A
#
# COMPACT_ATOMS: atom_id res chain seq x y z
N MET A 1 6.34 4.72 -9.88
CA MET A 1 7.29 5.03 -8.77
C MET A 1 7.56 3.75 -8.01
N THR A 2 8.80 3.50 -7.66
CA THR A 2 9.19 2.30 -6.93
C THR A 2 9.50 2.64 -5.48
N ILE A 3 8.94 1.86 -4.57
CA ILE A 3 9.17 2.02 -3.13
C ILE A 3 9.67 0.68 -2.59
N LYS A 4 10.78 0.72 -1.84
CA LYS A 4 11.35 -0.42 -1.15
C LYS A 4 11.38 -0.11 0.34
N GLY A 5 10.95 -1.05 1.16
CA GLY A 5 10.95 -0.84 2.59
C GLY A 5 10.62 -2.10 3.37
N THR A 6 10.72 -1.96 4.68
CA THR A 6 10.34 -3.01 5.61
C THR A 6 8.85 -2.91 5.92
N ILE A 7 8.16 -4.04 5.93
CA ILE A 7 6.74 -4.08 6.28
C ILE A 7 6.59 -3.90 7.79
N GLU A 8 5.96 -2.79 8.18
CA GLU A 8 5.65 -2.54 9.59
C GLU A 8 4.31 -3.16 9.98
N SER A 9 3.31 -3.07 9.09
CA SER A 9 1.99 -3.66 9.33
C SER A 9 1.27 -3.95 8.03
N ILE A 10 0.35 -4.91 8.08
CA ILE A 10 -0.55 -5.26 7.00
C ILE A 10 -1.96 -5.20 7.56
N GLU A 11 -2.81 -4.33 7.00
CA GLU A 11 -4.17 -4.13 7.48
C GLU A 11 -5.17 -4.43 6.37
N TYR A 12 -6.08 -5.37 6.60
CA TYR A 12 -7.18 -5.64 5.68
C TYR A 12 -8.30 -4.64 5.92
N ARG A 13 -8.82 -4.08 4.84
CA ARG A 13 -9.98 -3.16 4.89
C ARG A 13 -11.02 -3.58 3.86
N ASN A 14 -12.27 -3.51 4.25
CA ASN A 14 -13.40 -3.72 3.36
C ASN A 14 -14.39 -2.58 3.58
N THR A 15 -14.51 -1.70 2.60
CA THR A 15 -15.43 -0.58 2.65
C THR A 15 -16.44 -0.74 1.52
N ALA A 16 -17.70 -1.05 1.89
CA ALA A 16 -18.81 -1.21 0.94
C ALA A 16 -18.49 -2.21 -0.20
N GLY A 17 -17.85 -3.32 0.13
CA GLY A 17 -17.48 -4.37 -0.84
C GLY A 17 -16.18 -4.12 -1.58
N HIS A 18 -15.53 -2.99 -1.36
CA HIS A 18 -14.22 -2.71 -1.93
C HIS A 18 -13.13 -3.17 -0.97
N GLU A 19 -12.55 -4.31 -1.28
CA GLU A 19 -11.50 -4.92 -0.44
C GLU A 19 -10.12 -4.41 -0.83
N LYS A 20 -9.30 -4.20 0.18
CA LYS A 20 -7.88 -3.87 -0.01
C LYS A 20 -7.07 -4.23 1.23
N LYS A 21 -5.77 -4.36 1.06
CA LYS A 21 -4.84 -4.42 2.19
C LYS A 21 -3.96 -3.17 2.14
N VAL A 22 -3.88 -2.47 3.26
CA VAL A 22 -3.01 -1.30 3.39
C VAL A 22 -1.76 -1.75 4.14
N VAL A 23 -0.63 -1.58 3.50
CA VAL A 23 0.66 -1.97 4.06
C VAL A 23 1.43 -0.71 4.42
N THR A 24 1.88 -0.66 5.66
CA THR A 24 2.79 0.40 6.10
C THR A 24 4.21 -0.06 5.82
N LEU A 25 4.87 0.64 4.89
CA LEU A 25 6.27 0.40 4.54
C LEU A 25 7.15 1.44 5.20
N VAL A 26 8.29 1.00 5.68
CA VAL A 26 9.31 1.88 6.28
C VAL A 26 10.55 1.81 5.39
N PRO A 27 10.69 2.75 4.42
CA PRO A 27 11.89 2.80 3.57
C PRO A 27 13.14 3.10 4.39
N ASP A 28 13.01 3.98 5.38
CA ASP A 28 14.06 4.28 6.36
C ASP A 28 13.40 4.74 7.67
N HIS A 29 14.20 4.97 8.69
CA HIS A 29 13.71 5.31 10.03
C HIS A 29 12.94 6.64 10.13
N ARG A 30 12.94 7.45 9.08
CA ARG A 30 12.25 8.76 9.05
C ARG A 30 11.01 8.76 8.17
N GLN A 31 10.82 7.71 7.37
CA GLN A 31 9.78 7.71 6.35
C GLN A 31 8.84 6.53 6.52
N ARG A 32 7.57 6.78 6.25
CA ARG A 32 6.57 5.73 6.11
C ARG A 32 5.78 5.97 4.84
N ALA A 33 5.45 4.88 4.16
CA ALA A 33 4.58 4.90 3.00
C ALA A 33 3.42 3.95 3.24
N PHE A 34 2.21 4.42 2.98
CA PHE A 34 1.01 3.61 3.12
C PHE A 34 0.57 3.20 1.72
N VAL A 35 0.82 1.94 1.37
CA VAL A 35 0.57 1.45 0.02
C VAL A 35 -0.62 0.50 0.01
N GLU A 36 -1.45 0.59 -1.03
CA GLU A 36 -2.68 -0.18 -1.12
C GLU A 36 -2.53 -1.32 -2.13
N PHE A 37 -2.76 -2.54 -1.65
CA PHE A 37 -2.86 -3.73 -2.48
C PHE A 37 -4.34 -3.98 -2.72
N ARG A 38 -4.80 -3.78 -3.96
CA ARG A 38 -6.21 -3.91 -4.33
C ARG A 38 -6.44 -5.13 -5.21
N GLY A 39 -7.63 -5.74 -5.10
CA GLY A 39 -8.02 -6.85 -5.96
C GLY A 39 -7.03 -8.00 -5.88
N ARG A 40 -6.61 -8.47 -7.04
CA ARG A 40 -5.69 -9.61 -7.13
C ARG A 40 -4.32 -9.34 -6.50
N ARG A 41 -3.93 -8.08 -6.37
CA ARG A 41 -2.65 -7.73 -5.75
C ARG A 41 -2.59 -8.07 -4.28
N MET A 42 -3.74 -8.20 -3.61
CA MET A 42 -3.76 -8.62 -2.21
C MET A 42 -3.07 -9.98 -2.00
N ALA A 43 -3.19 -10.88 -2.98
CA ALA A 43 -2.57 -12.21 -2.90
C ALA A 43 -1.04 -12.16 -2.93
N ASP A 44 -0.45 -11.08 -3.46
CA ASP A 44 1.01 -10.92 -3.45
C ASP A 44 1.57 -10.93 -2.03
N LEU A 45 0.74 -10.50 -1.06
CA LEU A 45 1.15 -10.42 0.35
C LEU A 45 1.17 -11.78 1.05
N ASP A 46 0.65 -12.84 0.43
CA ASP A 46 0.66 -14.17 1.03
C ASP A 46 2.08 -14.68 1.31
N ARG A 47 3.06 -14.14 0.60
CA ARG A 47 4.48 -14.49 0.73
C ARG A 47 5.24 -13.64 1.72
N TYR A 48 4.60 -12.61 2.28
CA TYR A 48 5.27 -11.60 3.10
C TYR A 48 4.66 -11.53 4.48
N ARG A 49 5.48 -11.14 5.44
CA ARG A 49 5.09 -10.94 6.84
C ARG A 49 5.61 -9.61 7.33
N GLU A 50 5.15 -9.18 8.49
CA GLU A 50 5.75 -8.05 9.18
C GLU A 50 7.25 -8.30 9.35
N ASN A 51 8.01 -7.24 9.20
CA ASN A 51 9.47 -7.20 9.23
C ASN A 51 10.18 -7.71 7.99
N ASP A 52 9.45 -8.26 7.02
CA ASP A 52 10.04 -8.59 5.71
C ASP A 52 10.28 -7.33 4.90
N GLU A 53 11.26 -7.38 4.01
CA GLU A 53 11.50 -6.32 3.05
C GLU A 53 10.73 -6.62 1.77
N ILE A 54 10.08 -5.58 1.23
CA ILE A 54 9.33 -5.68 -0.02
C ILE A 54 9.64 -4.48 -0.91
N GLN A 55 9.59 -4.70 -2.21
CA GLN A 55 9.74 -3.64 -3.20
C GLN A 55 8.52 -3.66 -4.12
N VAL A 56 7.90 -2.50 -4.27
CA VAL A 56 6.66 -2.37 -5.05
C VAL A 56 6.76 -1.22 -6.04
N ASN A 57 6.11 -1.38 -7.17
CA ASN A 57 5.87 -0.29 -8.10
C ASN A 57 4.46 0.23 -7.86
N VAL A 58 4.34 1.53 -7.59
CA VAL A 58 3.07 2.15 -7.21
C VAL A 58 2.71 3.30 -8.15
N THR A 59 1.40 3.54 -8.25
CA THR A 59 0.83 4.72 -8.91
C THR A 59 0.32 5.66 -7.83
N LEU A 60 0.61 6.95 -7.99
CA LEU A 60 0.09 7.98 -7.10
C LEU A 60 -1.27 8.44 -7.62
N GLU A 61 -2.30 8.30 -6.78
CA GLU A 61 -3.64 8.77 -7.07
C GLU A 61 -4.01 9.92 -6.15
N GLY A 62 -4.27 11.10 -6.71
CA GLY A 62 -4.83 12.20 -5.97
C GLY A 62 -6.35 12.14 -6.01
N LYS A 63 -7.00 12.36 -4.88
CA LYS A 63 -8.46 12.35 -4.77
C LYS A 63 -8.95 13.49 -3.87
N ILE A 64 -10.22 13.83 -4.05
CA ILE A 64 -10.88 14.80 -3.20
C ILE A 64 -12.11 14.13 -2.59
N SER A 65 -12.21 14.18 -1.28
CA SER A 65 -13.36 13.63 -0.57
C SER A 65 -14.62 14.41 -0.93
N LYS A 66 -15.67 13.73 -1.37
CA LYS A 66 -16.94 14.37 -1.76
C LYS A 66 -17.65 15.04 -0.57
N ASN A 67 -17.46 14.48 0.62
CA ASN A 67 -18.17 14.96 1.81
C ASN A 67 -17.46 16.12 2.50
N SER A 68 -16.14 16.09 2.55
CA SER A 68 -15.36 17.08 3.32
C SER A 68 -14.56 18.04 2.45
N GLY A 69 -14.37 17.73 1.17
CA GLY A 69 -13.51 18.51 0.28
C GLY A 69 -12.04 18.32 0.56
N ILE A 70 -11.68 17.41 1.47
CA ILE A 70 -10.29 17.16 1.81
C ILE A 70 -9.58 16.45 0.65
N GLN A 71 -8.42 16.97 0.28
CA GLN A 71 -7.55 16.38 -0.71
C GLN A 71 -6.66 15.34 -0.07
N TYR A 72 -6.49 14.20 -0.74
CA TYR A 72 -5.61 13.15 -0.22
C TYR A 72 -5.00 12.36 -1.38
N ASN A 73 -3.90 11.68 -1.08
CA ASN A 73 -3.19 10.84 -2.03
C ASN A 73 -3.24 9.39 -1.61
N ASN A 74 -3.40 8.50 -2.59
CA ASN A 74 -3.25 7.06 -2.39
C ASN A 74 -2.09 6.57 -3.23
N LEU A 75 -1.30 5.67 -2.66
CA LEU A 75 -0.26 4.93 -3.37
C LEU A 75 -0.81 3.53 -3.66
N VAL A 76 -1.07 3.25 -4.93
CA VAL A 76 -1.70 1.99 -5.34
C VAL A 76 -0.66 1.09 -5.98
N VAL A 77 -0.50 -0.11 -5.43
CA VAL A 77 0.48 -1.08 -5.93
C VAL A 77 0.04 -1.62 -7.29
N GLN A 78 0.91 -1.47 -8.27
CA GLN A 78 0.71 -2.01 -9.62
C GLN A 78 1.44 -3.33 -9.79
N GLU A 79 2.56 -3.50 -9.11
CA GLU A 79 3.40 -4.68 -9.24
C GLU A 79 4.24 -4.85 -7.98
N THR A 80 4.38 -6.10 -7.54
CA THR A 80 5.32 -6.46 -6.49
C THR A 80 6.57 -7.01 -7.18
N LEU A 81 7.71 -6.36 -6.92
CA LEU A 81 8.95 -6.71 -7.59
C LEU A 81 9.64 -7.86 -6.87
N ALA A 82 10.27 -8.73 -7.65
CA ALA A 82 11.04 -9.84 -7.09
C ALA A 82 12.25 -9.29 -6.32
N PRO A 83 12.65 -9.93 -5.21
CA PRO A 83 13.84 -9.52 -4.47
C PRO A 83 15.13 -9.72 -5.28
#